data_fb94d4268dc9b92889f47b87437b8b01
#
_entry.id   fb94d4268dc9b92889f47b87437b8b01
#
_cell.length_a   1.000
_cell.length_b   1.000
_cell.length_c   1.000
_cell.angle_alpha   90.00
_cell.angle_beta   90.00
_cell.angle_gamma   90.00
#
_symmetry.space_group_name_H-M   'P 1'
#
loop_
_entity.id
_entity.type
_entity.pdbx_description
1 polymer ?
#
loop_
_entity_poly.entity_id
_entity_poly.type
_entity_poly.pdbx_seq_one_letter_code
_entity_poly.pdbx_strand_id
1 'polypeptide(L)'
;MFAAVLRDAWRQYRRRPLAAVITVVVGGLPVFLEPDDPVVAVPLAVLLLGAGLLVELFLVAWLAGALDPAPPSAAAALATMRGAIGPGVRAGLLRALYLLLALLVGLLLFGSREGGPLPESEQTKLAVGLWPLFGVAFAFLAVLMQRVVLGGERKVRQAAGASHRVASAHFPICLLIGLLQASGLVMASLVVEFWLLAALSILLALADPYLIGMSNALYLRTRAEQEPVDTGDGSLKPPRR
;
A
#
# COMPACT_ATOMS: atom_id res chain seq x y z
N MET A 1 -7.80 -19.00 4.34
CA MET A 1 -7.16 -17.67 4.38
C MET A 1 -7.68 -16.73 3.30
N PHE A 2 -7.49 -16.99 2.01
CA PHE A 2 -7.78 -16.05 0.91
C PHE A 2 -9.22 -15.50 0.91
N ALA A 3 -10.26 -16.36 0.83
CA ALA A 3 -11.66 -15.94 0.84
C ALA A 3 -12.04 -15.14 2.09
N ALA A 4 -11.41 -15.44 3.21
CA ALA A 4 -11.65 -14.73 4.46
C ALA A 4 -11.03 -13.31 4.44
N VAL A 5 -9.84 -13.14 3.84
CA VAL A 5 -9.21 -11.82 3.64
C VAL A 5 -10.08 -10.95 2.74
N LEU A 6 -10.56 -11.47 1.61
CA LEU A 6 -11.45 -10.75 0.69
C LEU A 6 -12.76 -10.33 1.39
N ARG A 7 -13.39 -11.24 2.13
CA ARG A 7 -14.63 -10.95 2.86
C ARG A 7 -14.45 -9.86 3.92
N ASP A 8 -13.34 -9.91 4.68
CA ASP A 8 -13.07 -8.93 5.72
C ASP A 8 -12.70 -7.57 5.12
N ALA A 9 -11.95 -7.54 4.01
CA ALA A 9 -11.70 -6.33 3.24
C ALA A 9 -13.00 -5.69 2.74
N TRP A 10 -13.91 -6.49 2.19
CA TRP A 10 -15.22 -6.02 1.75
C TRP A 10 -16.07 -5.46 2.90
N ARG A 11 -16.03 -6.11 4.08
CA ARG A 11 -16.71 -5.60 5.27
C ARG A 11 -16.17 -4.25 5.72
N GLN A 12 -14.84 -4.07 5.73
CA GLN A 12 -14.20 -2.80 6.05
C GLN A 12 -14.64 -1.70 5.07
N TYR A 13 -14.57 -1.98 3.78
CA TYR A 13 -14.97 -1.07 2.71
C TYR A 13 -16.43 -0.64 2.84
N ARG A 14 -17.36 -1.58 2.99
CA ARG A 14 -18.80 -1.30 3.14
C ARG A 14 -19.16 -0.50 4.39
N ARG A 15 -18.43 -0.71 5.47
CA ARG A 15 -18.68 0.02 6.73
C ARG A 15 -18.12 1.44 6.73
N ARG A 16 -17.19 1.75 5.81
CA ARG A 16 -16.50 3.03 5.73
C ARG A 16 -16.46 3.58 4.29
N PRO A 17 -17.63 3.84 3.66
CA PRO A 17 -17.69 4.26 2.26
C PRO A 17 -16.99 5.61 2.02
N LEU A 18 -16.90 6.48 3.05
CA LEU A 18 -16.17 7.74 2.97
C LEU A 18 -14.67 7.54 2.70
N ALA A 19 -14.11 6.36 2.98
CA ALA A 19 -12.73 6.06 2.63
C ALA A 19 -12.49 6.20 1.12
N ALA A 20 -13.43 5.73 0.29
CA ALA A 20 -13.36 5.88 -1.15
C ALA A 20 -13.41 7.35 -1.59
N VAL A 21 -14.23 8.18 -0.94
CA VAL A 21 -14.29 9.61 -1.23
C VAL A 21 -12.97 10.29 -0.91
N ILE A 22 -12.37 9.97 0.25
CA ILE A 22 -11.08 10.53 0.67
C ILE A 22 -9.99 10.17 -0.33
N THR A 23 -9.91 8.91 -0.77
CA THR A 23 -8.89 8.48 -1.74
C THR A 23 -9.11 9.08 -3.13
N VAL A 24 -10.36 9.25 -3.58
CA VAL A 24 -10.66 9.94 -4.85
C VAL A 24 -10.24 11.41 -4.79
N VAL A 25 -10.52 12.09 -3.68
CA VAL A 25 -10.12 13.51 -3.52
C VAL A 25 -8.60 13.65 -3.48
N VAL A 26 -7.90 12.81 -2.73
CA VAL A 26 -6.43 12.93 -2.57
C VAL A 26 -5.66 12.28 -3.71
N GLY A 27 -6.13 11.17 -4.25
CA GLY A 27 -5.46 10.44 -5.35
C GLY A 27 -5.87 10.90 -6.74
N GLY A 28 -7.08 11.44 -6.91
CA GLY A 28 -7.57 11.93 -8.20
C GLY A 28 -7.22 13.39 -8.49
N LEU A 29 -7.17 14.25 -7.46
CA LEU A 29 -6.82 15.67 -7.62
C LEU A 29 -5.47 15.92 -8.33
N PRO A 30 -4.40 15.14 -8.06
CA PRO A 30 -3.11 15.34 -8.73
C PRO A 30 -3.18 15.35 -10.25
N VAL A 31 -4.08 14.56 -10.85
CA VAL A 31 -4.24 14.48 -12.31
C VAL A 31 -4.69 15.82 -12.93
N PHE A 32 -5.37 16.66 -12.14
CA PHE A 32 -5.86 17.98 -12.60
C PHE A 32 -4.91 19.12 -12.24
N LEU A 33 -3.81 18.83 -11.54
CA LEU A 33 -2.86 19.82 -11.03
C LEU A 33 -1.48 19.61 -11.67
N GLU A 34 -1.42 19.52 -13.02
CA GLU A 34 -0.14 19.45 -13.74
C GLU A 34 0.37 20.88 -14.00
N PRO A 35 1.27 21.42 -13.19
CA PRO A 35 1.91 22.69 -13.48
C PRO A 35 2.98 22.49 -14.55
N ASP A 36 2.95 23.33 -15.58
CA ASP A 36 3.97 23.33 -16.64
C ASP A 36 5.37 23.73 -16.14
N ASP A 37 5.43 24.44 -15.01
CA ASP A 37 6.68 24.90 -14.40
C ASP A 37 7.25 23.86 -13.42
N PRO A 38 8.45 23.31 -13.67
CA PRO A 38 9.10 22.34 -12.79
C PRO A 38 9.40 22.90 -11.39
N VAL A 39 9.55 24.20 -11.22
CA VAL A 39 9.75 24.85 -9.91
C VAL A 39 8.50 24.71 -9.04
N VAL A 40 7.32 24.66 -9.65
CA VAL A 40 6.05 24.44 -8.97
C VAL A 40 5.71 22.95 -8.89
N ALA A 41 6.02 22.17 -9.94
CA ALA A 41 5.71 20.75 -10.06
C ALA A 41 6.37 19.92 -8.95
N VAL A 42 7.65 20.12 -8.67
CA VAL A 42 8.39 19.33 -7.68
C VAL A 42 7.87 19.53 -6.24
N PRO A 43 7.71 20.76 -5.72
CA PRO A 43 7.10 20.95 -4.40
C PRO A 43 5.68 20.42 -4.29
N LEU A 44 4.87 20.60 -5.35
CA LEU A 44 3.51 20.06 -5.39
C LEU A 44 3.50 18.54 -5.34
N ALA A 45 4.35 17.87 -6.11
CA ALA A 45 4.47 16.40 -6.06
C ALA A 45 4.88 15.90 -4.66
N VAL A 46 5.81 16.58 -3.98
CA VAL A 46 6.21 16.24 -2.62
C VAL A 46 5.05 16.43 -1.63
N LEU A 47 4.27 17.50 -1.76
CA LEU A 47 3.09 17.74 -0.93
C LEU A 47 2.02 16.66 -1.15
N LEU A 48 1.75 16.29 -2.40
CA LEU A 48 0.76 15.28 -2.76
C LEU A 48 1.18 13.88 -2.28
N LEU A 49 2.45 13.52 -2.43
CA LEU A 49 3.00 12.28 -1.87
C LEU A 49 2.90 12.25 -0.34
N GLY A 50 3.19 13.36 0.33
CA GLY A 50 3.04 13.50 1.77
C GLY A 50 1.59 13.37 2.21
N ALA A 51 0.66 14.03 1.51
CA ALA A 51 -0.78 13.93 1.77
C ALA A 51 -1.30 12.49 1.55
N GLY A 52 -0.88 11.83 0.46
CA GLY A 52 -1.21 10.45 0.18
C GLY A 52 -0.75 9.49 1.28
N LEU A 53 0.48 9.66 1.76
CA LEU A 53 1.01 8.87 2.88
C LEU A 53 0.18 9.09 4.16
N LEU A 54 -0.15 10.33 4.50
CA LEU A 54 -0.97 10.63 5.69
C LEU A 54 -2.37 10.02 5.58
N VAL A 55 -2.98 10.09 4.41
CA VAL A 55 -4.27 9.44 4.13
C VAL A 55 -4.15 7.92 4.26
N GLU A 56 -3.10 7.30 3.70
CA GLU A 56 -2.87 5.87 3.86
C GLU A 56 -2.77 5.46 5.34
N LEU A 57 -1.96 6.17 6.14
CA LEU A 57 -1.82 5.90 7.58
C LEU A 57 -3.15 6.02 8.32
N PHE A 58 -3.94 7.05 8.00
CA PHE A 58 -5.28 7.24 8.55
C PHE A 58 -6.21 6.09 8.16
N LEU A 59 -6.27 5.74 6.88
CA LEU A 59 -7.14 4.69 6.37
C LEU A 59 -6.78 3.31 6.91
N VAL A 60 -5.50 3.00 7.10
CA VAL A 60 -5.06 1.76 7.76
C VAL A 60 -5.71 1.65 9.16
N ALA A 61 -5.62 2.69 9.98
CA ALA A 61 -6.21 2.69 11.31
C ALA A 61 -7.74 2.67 11.26
N TRP A 62 -8.35 3.48 10.39
CA TRP A 62 -9.80 3.68 10.34
C TRP A 62 -10.54 2.46 9.77
N LEU A 63 -10.01 1.85 8.71
CA LEU A 63 -10.59 0.66 8.10
C LEU A 63 -10.42 -0.58 8.97
N ALA A 64 -9.25 -0.78 9.59
CA ALA A 64 -9.03 -1.91 10.48
C ALA A 64 -10.04 -1.92 11.63
N GLY A 65 -10.28 -0.77 12.25
CA GLY A 65 -11.28 -0.64 13.31
C GLY A 65 -12.72 -0.89 12.88
N ALA A 66 -13.02 -0.93 11.57
CA ALA A 66 -14.36 -1.27 11.10
C ALA A 66 -14.73 -2.75 11.33
N LEU A 67 -13.77 -3.61 11.66
CA LEU A 67 -14.02 -5.01 12.03
C LEU A 67 -14.42 -5.17 13.50
N ASP A 68 -14.13 -4.19 14.33
CA ASP A 68 -14.48 -4.22 15.74
C ASP A 68 -16.02 -4.15 15.96
N PRO A 69 -16.55 -4.78 17.01
CA PRO A 69 -17.95 -4.65 17.39
C PRO A 69 -18.37 -3.20 17.67
N ALA A 70 -17.46 -2.41 18.28
CA ALA A 70 -17.61 -0.98 18.51
C ALA A 70 -16.52 -0.23 17.70
N PRO A 71 -16.81 0.12 16.43
CA PRO A 71 -15.79 0.70 15.56
C PRO A 71 -15.34 2.06 16.10
N PRO A 72 -14.01 2.31 16.15
CA PRO A 72 -13.46 3.56 16.65
C PRO A 72 -13.94 4.75 15.82
N SER A 73 -14.05 5.89 16.47
CA SER A 73 -14.35 7.15 15.80
C SER A 73 -13.21 7.57 14.85
N ALA A 74 -13.50 8.45 13.91
CA ALA A 74 -12.47 9.06 13.06
C ALA A 74 -11.40 9.79 13.89
N ALA A 75 -11.77 10.40 15.02
CA ALA A 75 -10.85 11.05 15.94
C ALA A 75 -9.85 10.05 16.57
N ALA A 76 -10.31 8.84 16.93
CA ALA A 76 -9.44 7.80 17.47
C ALA A 76 -8.48 7.27 16.38
N ALA A 77 -8.95 7.09 15.15
CA ALA A 77 -8.10 6.73 14.02
C ALA A 77 -7.03 7.80 13.72
N LEU A 78 -7.40 9.08 13.82
CA LEU A 78 -6.50 10.21 13.66
C LEU A 78 -5.43 10.24 14.77
N ALA A 79 -5.80 9.94 16.01
CA ALA A 79 -4.86 9.83 17.12
C ALA A 79 -3.84 8.70 16.89
N THR A 80 -4.29 7.53 16.44
CA THR A 80 -3.43 6.40 16.06
C THR A 80 -2.47 6.79 14.92
N MET A 81 -2.98 7.44 13.87
CA MET A 81 -2.18 7.95 12.76
C MET A 81 -1.09 8.92 13.25
N ARG A 82 -1.43 9.88 14.12
CA ARG A 82 -0.45 10.85 14.64
C ARG A 82 0.74 10.14 15.32
N GLY A 83 0.49 9.10 16.10
CA GLY A 83 1.55 8.30 16.73
C GLY A 83 2.42 7.53 15.73
N ALA A 84 1.90 7.28 14.53
CA ALA A 84 2.56 6.50 13.48
C ALA A 84 3.26 7.36 12.41
N ILE A 85 3.15 8.70 12.41
CA ILE A 85 3.69 9.57 11.33
C ILE A 85 5.18 9.31 11.11
N GLY A 86 6.00 9.42 12.15
CA GLY A 86 7.45 9.26 12.02
C GLY A 86 7.88 7.89 11.48
N PRO A 87 7.44 6.78 12.10
CA PRO A 87 7.64 5.44 11.56
C PRO A 87 7.03 5.24 10.17
N GLY A 88 5.85 5.81 9.89
CA GLY A 88 5.16 5.76 8.61
C GLY A 88 5.95 6.42 7.48
N VAL A 89 6.51 7.61 7.71
CA VAL A 89 7.39 8.27 6.73
C VAL A 89 8.59 7.39 6.39
N ARG A 90 9.25 6.79 7.40
CA ARG A 90 10.37 5.87 7.15
C ARG A 90 9.94 4.62 6.38
N ALA A 91 8.75 4.10 6.66
CA ALA A 91 8.19 2.96 5.93
C ALA A 91 7.86 3.33 4.48
N GLY A 92 7.32 4.55 4.24
CA GLY A 92 7.11 5.09 2.90
C GLY A 92 8.41 5.25 2.12
N LEU A 93 9.47 5.78 2.75
CA LEU A 93 10.80 5.87 2.13
C LEU A 93 11.38 4.49 1.80
N LEU A 94 11.21 3.50 2.67
CA LEU A 94 11.61 2.13 2.39
C LEU A 94 10.83 1.55 1.20
N ARG A 95 9.52 1.79 1.13
CA ARG A 95 8.69 1.39 -0.02
C ARG A 95 9.20 2.04 -1.32
N ALA A 96 9.48 3.34 -1.29
CA ALA A 96 10.04 4.05 -2.44
C ALA A 96 11.40 3.47 -2.87
N LEU A 97 12.25 3.09 -1.93
CA LEU A 97 13.53 2.42 -2.24
C LEU A 97 13.32 1.07 -2.94
N TYR A 98 12.38 0.24 -2.48
CA TYR A 98 12.07 -1.03 -3.15
C TYR A 98 11.55 -0.83 -4.57
N LEU A 99 10.70 0.19 -4.79
CA LEU A 99 10.21 0.54 -6.11
C LEU A 99 11.33 1.07 -7.02
N LEU A 100 12.23 1.88 -6.47
CA LEU A 100 13.41 2.36 -7.21
C LEU A 100 14.32 1.19 -7.61
N LEU A 101 14.56 0.25 -6.72
CA LEU A 101 15.35 -0.96 -7.04
C LEU A 101 14.65 -1.81 -8.12
N ALA A 102 13.33 -2.00 -8.01
CA ALA A 102 12.56 -2.71 -9.03
C ALA A 102 12.61 -1.99 -10.39
N LEU A 103 12.52 -0.66 -10.39
CA LEU A 103 12.69 0.17 -11.59
C LEU A 103 14.07 0.02 -12.20
N LEU A 104 15.14 0.10 -11.40
CA LEU A 104 16.51 -0.07 -11.87
C LEU A 104 16.72 -1.45 -12.49
N VAL A 105 16.23 -2.52 -11.82
CA VAL A 105 16.29 -3.88 -12.37
C VAL A 105 15.50 -3.97 -13.67
N GLY A 106 14.31 -3.38 -13.74
CA GLY A 106 13.50 -3.37 -14.96
C GLY A 106 14.18 -2.63 -16.11
N LEU A 107 14.79 -1.48 -15.84
CA LEU A 107 15.58 -0.73 -16.83
C LEU A 107 16.79 -1.54 -17.34
N LEU A 108 17.45 -2.30 -16.46
CA LEU A 108 18.58 -3.16 -16.85
C LEU A 108 18.11 -4.34 -17.72
N LEU A 109 16.93 -4.89 -17.45
CA LEU A 109 16.40 -6.07 -18.17
C LEU A 109 15.69 -5.70 -19.47
N PHE A 110 14.96 -4.60 -19.50
CA PHE A 110 14.04 -4.23 -20.57
C PHE A 110 14.35 -2.87 -21.21
N GLY A 111 15.26 -2.09 -20.62
CA GLY A 111 15.64 -0.77 -21.15
C GLY A 111 16.42 -0.88 -22.45
N SER A 112 16.19 0.10 -23.36
CA SER A 112 16.98 0.23 -24.58
C SER A 112 18.42 0.59 -24.24
N ARG A 113 19.39 0.02 -24.97
CA ARG A 113 20.81 0.39 -24.89
C ARG A 113 21.17 1.60 -25.76
N GLU A 114 20.26 2.02 -26.62
CA GLU A 114 20.44 3.17 -27.50
C GLU A 114 19.95 4.42 -26.78
N GLY A 115 20.84 5.41 -26.56
CA GLY A 115 20.56 6.63 -25.80
C GLY A 115 19.65 7.59 -26.57
N GLY A 116 18.35 7.30 -26.67
CA GLY A 116 17.33 8.12 -27.29
C GLY A 116 15.97 7.93 -26.61
N PRO A 117 14.93 8.73 -26.96
CA PRO A 117 13.58 8.50 -26.49
C PRO A 117 13.11 7.13 -26.94
N LEU A 118 12.59 6.34 -25.99
CA LEU A 118 12.09 4.98 -26.28
C LEU A 118 10.90 5.05 -27.24
N PRO A 119 10.89 4.24 -28.34
CA PRO A 119 9.71 4.07 -29.18
C PRO A 119 8.51 3.59 -28.33
N GLU A 120 7.27 3.93 -28.72
CA GLU A 120 6.06 3.56 -27.98
C GLU A 120 5.97 2.05 -27.73
N SER A 121 6.38 1.22 -28.69
CA SER A 121 6.40 -0.25 -28.54
C SER A 121 7.37 -0.71 -27.46
N GLU A 122 8.49 -0.02 -27.26
CA GLU A 122 9.46 -0.32 -26.20
C GLU A 122 9.04 0.22 -24.85
N GLN A 123 8.38 1.38 -24.80
CA GLN A 123 7.76 1.90 -23.59
C GLN A 123 6.70 0.92 -23.06
N THR A 124 5.86 0.38 -23.93
CA THR A 124 4.86 -0.64 -23.55
C THR A 124 5.53 -1.91 -23.03
N LYS A 125 6.59 -2.40 -23.70
CA LYS A 125 7.34 -3.59 -23.23
C LYS A 125 7.97 -3.35 -21.86
N LEU A 126 8.56 -2.18 -21.66
CA LEU A 126 9.14 -1.79 -20.37
C LEU A 126 8.07 -1.73 -19.28
N ALA A 127 6.93 -1.10 -19.54
CA ALA A 127 5.83 -1.00 -18.57
C ALA A 127 5.28 -2.38 -18.20
N VAL A 128 5.05 -3.25 -19.18
CA VAL A 128 4.59 -4.63 -18.95
C VAL A 128 5.64 -5.45 -18.19
N GLY A 129 6.92 -5.27 -18.49
CA GLY A 129 8.03 -5.93 -17.77
C GLY A 129 8.20 -5.43 -16.33
N LEU A 130 7.93 -4.15 -16.07
CA LEU A 130 8.00 -3.55 -14.74
C LEU A 130 6.85 -3.99 -13.82
N TRP A 131 5.68 -4.32 -14.38
CA TRP A 131 4.51 -4.70 -13.61
C TRP A 131 4.76 -5.86 -12.62
N PRO A 132 5.30 -7.03 -13.01
CA PRO A 132 5.58 -8.09 -12.08
C PRO A 132 6.68 -7.73 -11.07
N LEU A 133 7.68 -6.93 -11.46
CA LEU A 133 8.74 -6.47 -10.55
C LEU A 133 8.18 -5.57 -9.45
N PHE A 134 7.34 -4.61 -9.79
CA PHE A 134 6.63 -3.78 -8.82
C PHE A 134 5.67 -4.62 -7.98
N GLY A 135 4.95 -5.57 -8.60
CA GLY A 135 4.07 -6.49 -7.90
C GLY A 135 4.78 -7.28 -6.81
N VAL A 136 5.97 -7.81 -7.10
CA VAL A 136 6.81 -8.52 -6.12
C VAL A 136 7.32 -7.57 -5.05
N ALA A 137 7.79 -6.36 -5.41
CA ALA A 137 8.23 -5.36 -4.45
C ALA A 137 7.12 -4.99 -3.45
N PHE A 138 5.92 -4.73 -3.95
CA PHE A 138 4.75 -4.45 -3.09
C PHE A 138 4.32 -5.68 -2.27
N ALA A 139 4.43 -6.90 -2.81
CA ALA A 139 4.08 -8.12 -2.09
C ALA A 139 4.90 -8.28 -0.81
N PHE A 140 6.21 -8.04 -0.87
CA PHE A 140 7.08 -8.09 0.31
C PHE A 140 6.76 -7.02 1.34
N LEU A 141 6.13 -5.92 0.93
CA LEU A 141 5.76 -4.81 1.79
C LEU A 141 4.25 -4.73 2.07
N ALA A 142 3.49 -5.79 1.70
CA ALA A 142 2.02 -5.81 1.72
C ALA A 142 1.39 -5.47 3.08
N VAL A 143 2.06 -5.78 4.19
CA VAL A 143 1.58 -5.49 5.55
C VAL A 143 2.51 -4.53 6.32
N LEU A 144 3.43 -3.84 5.62
CA LEU A 144 4.39 -2.94 6.27
C LEU A 144 3.71 -1.80 7.02
N MET A 145 2.77 -1.10 6.38
CA MET A 145 2.06 0.02 6.99
C MET A 145 1.17 -0.44 8.15
N GLN A 146 0.57 -1.62 8.04
CA GLN A 146 -0.22 -2.23 9.11
C GLN A 146 0.64 -2.54 10.34
N ARG A 147 1.86 -3.03 10.15
CA ARG A 147 2.83 -3.24 11.23
C ARG A 147 3.17 -1.94 11.96
N VAL A 148 3.36 -0.87 11.22
CA VAL A 148 3.68 0.44 11.78
C VAL A 148 2.48 1.04 12.50
N VAL A 149 1.30 1.04 11.90
CA VAL A 149 0.11 1.75 12.40
C VAL A 149 -0.61 0.92 13.48
N LEU A 150 -0.92 -0.35 13.18
CA LEU A 150 -1.72 -1.20 14.07
C LEU A 150 -0.85 -1.97 15.05
N GLY A 151 0.37 -2.35 14.65
CA GLY A 151 1.34 -3.05 15.49
C GLY A 151 2.16 -2.13 16.38
N GLY A 152 2.16 -0.81 16.11
CA GLY A 152 2.96 0.17 16.85
C GLY A 152 4.47 0.00 16.69
N GLU A 153 4.92 -0.69 15.63
CA GLU A 153 6.33 -0.98 15.40
C GLU A 153 7.09 0.30 14.98
N ARG A 154 7.92 0.82 15.87
CA ARG A 154 8.69 2.05 15.62
C ARG A 154 9.94 1.84 14.78
N LYS A 155 10.50 0.60 14.78
CA LYS A 155 11.70 0.24 14.02
C LYS A 155 11.29 -0.35 12.67
N VAL A 156 11.40 0.44 11.60
CA VAL A 156 10.99 0.06 10.23
C VAL A 156 11.68 -1.22 9.75
N ARG A 157 12.94 -1.46 10.13
CA ARG A 157 13.63 -2.71 9.80
C ARG A 157 12.93 -3.95 10.39
N GLN A 158 12.40 -3.84 11.61
CA GLN A 158 11.64 -4.94 12.24
C GLN A 158 10.30 -5.13 11.56
N ALA A 159 9.58 -4.02 11.28
CA ALA A 159 8.32 -4.04 10.54
C ALA A 159 8.50 -4.66 9.13
N ALA A 160 9.56 -4.29 8.41
CA ALA A 160 9.89 -4.85 7.10
C ALA A 160 10.21 -6.34 7.18
N GLY A 161 11.06 -6.77 8.12
CA GLY A 161 11.37 -8.19 8.32
C GLY A 161 10.13 -9.01 8.68
N ALA A 162 9.21 -8.44 9.47
CA ALA A 162 7.94 -9.08 9.78
C ALA A 162 7.02 -9.14 8.55
N SER A 163 6.97 -8.07 7.72
CA SER A 163 6.22 -8.06 6.46
C SER A 163 6.75 -9.12 5.49
N HIS A 164 8.07 -9.26 5.36
CA HIS A 164 8.69 -10.31 4.54
C HIS A 164 8.32 -11.72 5.00
N ARG A 165 8.28 -11.97 6.32
CA ARG A 165 7.83 -13.28 6.85
C ARG A 165 6.38 -13.57 6.50
N VAL A 166 5.48 -12.57 6.60
CA VAL A 166 4.09 -12.71 6.17
C VAL A 166 4.00 -12.98 4.67
N ALA A 167 4.78 -12.23 3.87
CA ALA A 167 4.82 -12.43 2.43
C ALA A 167 5.32 -13.84 2.06
N SER A 168 6.35 -14.36 2.74
CA SER A 168 6.85 -15.71 2.49
C SER A 168 5.84 -16.80 2.88
N ALA A 169 5.10 -16.62 3.97
CA ALA A 169 4.10 -17.57 4.43
C ALA A 169 2.80 -17.55 3.60
N HIS A 170 2.44 -16.36 3.06
CA HIS A 170 1.18 -16.13 2.34
C HIS A 170 1.41 -15.50 0.97
N PHE A 171 2.47 -15.93 0.27
CA PHE A 171 2.96 -15.33 -0.97
C PHE A 171 1.87 -15.09 -2.03
N PRO A 172 0.96 -16.04 -2.34
CA PRO A 172 -0.06 -15.81 -3.38
C PRO A 172 -0.99 -14.63 -3.06
N ILE A 173 -1.35 -14.43 -1.78
CA ILE A 173 -2.22 -13.32 -1.36
C ILE A 173 -1.45 -11.99 -1.43
N CYS A 174 -0.23 -11.98 -0.90
CA CYS A 174 0.63 -10.81 -0.95
C CYS A 174 0.98 -10.41 -2.39
N LEU A 175 1.24 -11.38 -3.25
CA LEU A 175 1.49 -11.13 -4.68
C LEU A 175 0.26 -10.54 -5.37
N LEU A 176 -0.94 -11.05 -5.09
CA LEU A 176 -2.17 -10.46 -5.64
C LEU A 176 -2.34 -9.00 -5.20
N ILE A 177 -2.17 -8.71 -3.90
CA ILE A 177 -2.22 -7.32 -3.39
C ILE A 177 -1.17 -6.47 -4.11
N GLY A 178 0.06 -6.97 -4.22
CA GLY A 178 1.16 -6.28 -4.86
C GLY A 178 0.92 -6.00 -6.34
N LEU A 179 0.43 -6.99 -7.10
CA LEU A 179 0.11 -6.83 -8.52
C LEU A 179 -1.02 -5.83 -8.75
N LEU A 180 -2.06 -5.83 -7.89
CA LEU A 180 -3.14 -4.85 -7.98
C LEU A 180 -2.64 -3.43 -7.67
N GLN A 181 -1.75 -3.26 -6.69
CA GLN A 181 -1.11 -1.97 -6.42
C GLN A 181 -0.19 -1.54 -7.57
N ALA A 182 0.60 -2.47 -8.14
CA ALA A 182 1.46 -2.20 -9.27
C ALA A 182 0.68 -1.81 -10.54
N SER A 183 -0.53 -2.36 -10.72
CA SER A 183 -1.38 -2.04 -11.88
C SER A 183 -1.67 -0.55 -11.98
N GLY A 184 -1.87 0.13 -10.84
CA GLY A 184 -2.08 1.57 -10.80
C GLY A 184 -0.89 2.36 -11.38
N LEU A 185 0.33 2.01 -10.96
CA LEU A 185 1.55 2.67 -11.45
C LEU A 185 1.78 2.43 -12.94
N VAL A 186 1.63 1.19 -13.39
CA VAL A 186 1.90 0.80 -14.78
C VAL A 186 0.83 1.37 -15.72
N MET A 187 -0.44 1.29 -15.34
CA MET A 187 -1.51 1.83 -16.16
C MET A 187 -1.42 3.34 -16.32
N ALA A 188 -1.07 4.07 -15.25
CA ALA A 188 -0.86 5.53 -15.33
C ALA A 188 0.25 5.90 -16.32
N SER A 189 1.28 5.05 -16.50
CA SER A 189 2.38 5.28 -17.44
C SER A 189 2.05 4.93 -18.91
N LEU A 190 0.98 4.17 -19.16
CA LEU A 190 0.59 3.73 -20.50
C LEU A 190 -0.52 4.59 -21.13
N VAL A 191 -1.22 5.38 -20.31
CA VAL A 191 -2.37 6.18 -20.77
C VAL A 191 -1.90 7.57 -21.17
N VAL A 192 -2.03 7.89 -22.44
CA VAL A 192 -1.63 9.19 -23.02
C VAL A 192 -2.81 10.17 -23.02
N GLU A 193 -4.06 9.67 -23.12
CA GLU A 193 -5.24 10.53 -23.16
C GLU A 193 -5.65 11.01 -21.76
N PHE A 194 -5.70 12.32 -21.56
CA PHE A 194 -6.02 12.96 -20.29
C PHE A 194 -7.34 12.45 -19.65
N TRP A 195 -8.43 12.34 -20.42
CA TRP A 195 -9.72 11.90 -19.89
C TRP A 195 -9.70 10.43 -19.46
N LEU A 196 -8.97 9.59 -20.19
CA LEU A 196 -8.82 8.19 -19.86
C LEU A 196 -7.93 8.04 -18.62
N LEU A 197 -6.87 8.83 -18.50
CA LEU A 197 -6.02 8.89 -17.31
C LEU A 197 -6.82 9.36 -16.08
N ALA A 198 -7.63 10.39 -16.21
CA ALA A 198 -8.49 10.88 -15.13
C ALA A 198 -9.50 9.81 -14.68
N ALA A 199 -10.20 9.16 -15.62
CA ALA A 199 -11.13 8.09 -15.33
C ALA A 199 -10.44 6.91 -14.63
N LEU A 200 -9.28 6.49 -15.11
CA LEU A 200 -8.49 5.42 -14.54
C LEU A 200 -8.02 5.77 -13.12
N SER A 201 -7.54 6.99 -12.90
CA SER A 201 -7.09 7.46 -11.58
C SER A 201 -8.24 7.45 -10.56
N ILE A 202 -9.44 7.83 -10.97
CA ILE A 202 -10.64 7.74 -10.13
C ILE A 202 -10.97 6.28 -9.80
N LEU A 203 -10.94 5.38 -10.78
CA LEU A 203 -11.19 3.94 -10.56
C LEU A 203 -10.18 3.33 -9.61
N LEU A 204 -8.90 3.65 -9.77
CA LEU A 204 -7.83 3.18 -8.89
C LEU A 204 -7.99 3.73 -7.47
N ALA A 205 -8.32 5.02 -7.34
CA ALA A 205 -8.58 5.64 -6.06
C ALA A 205 -9.81 5.04 -5.35
N LEU A 206 -10.83 4.61 -6.09
CA LEU A 206 -11.97 3.87 -5.53
C LEU A 206 -11.58 2.46 -5.06
N ALA A 207 -10.62 1.81 -5.72
CA ALA A 207 -10.14 0.47 -5.36
C ALA A 207 -9.18 0.49 -4.17
N ASP A 208 -8.43 1.58 -3.96
CA ASP A 208 -7.36 1.68 -2.96
C ASP A 208 -7.79 1.35 -1.52
N PRO A 209 -8.95 1.85 -0.99
CA PRO A 209 -9.40 1.46 0.35
C PRO A 209 -9.69 -0.03 0.48
N TYR A 210 -10.08 -0.69 -0.61
CA TYR A 210 -10.28 -2.14 -0.62
C TYR A 210 -8.93 -2.87 -0.52
N LEU A 211 -7.89 -2.40 -1.23
CA LEU A 211 -6.53 -2.95 -1.15
C LEU A 211 -5.92 -2.75 0.25
N ILE A 212 -6.11 -1.57 0.84
CA ILE A 212 -5.74 -1.32 2.25
C ILE A 212 -6.49 -2.29 3.17
N GLY A 213 -7.79 -2.50 2.94
CA GLY A 213 -8.62 -3.46 3.67
C GLY A 213 -8.11 -4.90 3.56
N MET A 214 -7.63 -5.33 2.39
CA MET A 214 -7.01 -6.64 2.20
C MET A 214 -5.72 -6.79 3.02
N SER A 215 -4.86 -5.78 3.00
CA SER A 215 -3.63 -5.76 3.80
C SER A 215 -3.92 -5.74 5.31
N ASN A 216 -4.93 -4.99 5.75
CA ASN A 216 -5.40 -4.98 7.15
C ASN A 216 -5.91 -6.37 7.57
N ALA A 217 -6.78 -6.98 6.76
CA ALA A 217 -7.35 -8.30 7.04
C ALA A 217 -6.27 -9.39 7.11
N LEU A 218 -5.30 -9.34 6.19
CA LEU A 218 -4.15 -10.25 6.21
C LEU A 218 -3.32 -10.07 7.48
N TYR A 219 -2.98 -8.82 7.83
CA TYR A 219 -2.21 -8.51 9.03
C TYR A 219 -2.91 -9.00 10.30
N LEU A 220 -4.19 -8.67 10.48
CA LEU A 220 -4.95 -9.04 11.69
C LEU A 220 -5.06 -10.55 11.86
N ARG A 221 -5.25 -11.29 10.75
CA ARG A 221 -5.32 -12.76 10.79
C ARG A 221 -3.98 -13.39 11.11
N THR A 222 -2.90 -12.93 10.48
CA THR A 222 -1.55 -13.47 10.77
C THR A 222 -1.09 -13.12 12.18
N ARG A 223 -1.53 -12.00 12.74
CA ARG A 223 -1.29 -11.65 14.14
C ARG A 223 -2.05 -12.60 15.07
N ALA A 224 -3.32 -12.86 14.82
CA ALA A 224 -4.13 -13.79 15.62
C ALA A 224 -3.58 -15.23 15.60
N GLU A 225 -2.97 -15.67 14.50
CA GLU A 225 -2.30 -16.97 14.41
C GLU A 225 -0.97 -17.01 15.22
N GLN A 226 -0.35 -15.87 15.48
CA GLN A 226 0.92 -15.76 16.23
C GLN A 226 0.73 -15.52 17.72
N GLU A 227 -0.41 -14.97 18.15
CA GLU A 227 -0.74 -14.82 19.55
C GLU A 227 -1.16 -16.21 20.10
N PRO A 228 -0.45 -16.78 21.11
CA PRO A 228 -0.88 -18.03 21.72
C PRO A 228 -2.30 -17.81 22.27
N VAL A 229 -3.19 -18.72 21.95
CA VAL A 229 -4.50 -18.80 22.59
C VAL A 229 -4.21 -18.96 24.08
N ASP A 230 -4.46 -17.92 24.85
CA ASP A 230 -4.42 -17.97 26.31
C ASP A 230 -5.60 -18.87 26.75
N THR A 231 -5.36 -20.18 26.65
CA THR A 231 -6.27 -21.18 27.17
C THR A 231 -6.18 -21.08 28.67
N GLY A 232 -7.07 -20.30 29.28
CA GLY A 232 -7.17 -19.94 30.70
C GLY A 232 -6.88 -21.04 31.76
N ASP A 233 -6.01 -21.93 31.41
CA ASP A 233 -5.45 -22.98 32.26
C ASP A 233 -4.08 -22.48 32.77
N GLY A 234 -4.08 -21.95 33.97
CA GLY A 234 -3.00 -21.20 34.64
C GLY A 234 -1.62 -21.88 34.75
N SER A 235 -1.20 -22.63 33.76
CA SER A 235 0.16 -23.16 33.65
C SER A 235 1.00 -22.31 32.73
N LEU A 236 1.67 -21.28 33.27
CA LEU A 236 2.79 -20.57 32.68
C LEU A 236 3.90 -21.55 32.27
N LYS A 237 3.89 -22.00 31.02
CA LYS A 237 5.10 -22.63 30.46
C LYS A 237 6.15 -21.54 30.19
N PRO A 238 7.36 -21.68 30.78
CA PRO A 238 8.42 -20.70 30.55
C PRO A 238 8.81 -20.66 29.05
N PRO A 239 9.22 -19.48 28.52
CA PRO A 239 9.62 -19.35 27.13
C PRO A 239 10.81 -20.25 26.84
N ARG A 240 10.69 -21.09 25.81
CA ARG A 240 11.83 -21.85 25.28
C ARG A 240 12.85 -20.86 24.69
N ARG A 241 14.06 -20.90 25.24
CA ARG A 241 15.25 -20.16 24.78
C ARG A 241 15.70 -20.63 23.41
#